data_879364abd2943e588c11dccd400fba2b
#
_entry.id   879364abd2943e588c11dccd400fba2b
#
_cell.length_a   1.000
_cell.length_b   1.000
_cell.length_c   1.000
_cell.angle_alpha   90.00
_cell.angle_beta   90.00
_cell.angle_gamma   90.00
#
_symmetry.space_group_name_H-M   'P 1'
#
loop_
_entity.id
_entity.type
_entity.pdbx_description
1 polymer ?
#
loop_
_entity_poly.entity_id
_entity_poly.type
_entity_poly.pdbx_seq_one_letter_code
_entity_poly.pdbx_strand_id
1 'polypeptide(L)'
;MSKLKNKLKEWKQSLEKKSNRNYSFKTVSDYDVDLLYYPDKSNTYIEKLGFPGQYPFTRGVHGNLYRGKLWTMRQFAGFGSPEETNERFKFLLKEGQTGLSVAFDMPTLMG
;
A
#
# COMPACT_ATOMS: atom_id res chain seq x y z
N MET A 1 -12.50 -27.37 10.85
CA MET A 1 -11.98 -26.49 9.77
C MET A 1 -10.47 -26.36 9.93
N SER A 2 -9.67 -26.27 8.85
CA SER A 2 -8.23 -26.16 9.02
C SER A 2 -7.86 -24.80 9.63
N LYS A 3 -6.79 -24.76 10.44
CA LYS A 3 -6.24 -23.54 11.07
C LYS A 3 -6.04 -22.40 10.04
N LEU A 4 -5.65 -22.76 8.81
CA LEU A 4 -5.45 -21.82 7.71
C LEU A 4 -6.78 -21.14 7.30
N LYS A 5 -7.88 -21.90 7.18
CA LYS A 5 -9.18 -21.33 6.79
C LYS A 5 -9.75 -20.35 7.83
N ASN A 6 -9.57 -20.64 9.12
CA ASN A 6 -10.01 -19.72 10.18
C ASN A 6 -9.22 -18.43 10.15
N LYS A 7 -7.89 -18.50 10.07
CA LYS A 7 -7.04 -17.30 9.98
C LYS A 7 -7.25 -16.50 8.70
N LEU A 8 -7.54 -17.15 7.58
CA LEU A 8 -7.92 -16.48 6.35
C LEU A 8 -9.23 -15.68 6.52
N LYS A 9 -10.21 -16.26 7.22
CA LYS A 9 -11.47 -15.56 7.50
C LYS A 9 -11.23 -14.33 8.38
N GLU A 10 -10.45 -14.45 9.44
CA GLU A 10 -10.06 -13.33 10.30
C GLU A 10 -9.34 -12.23 9.52
N TRP A 11 -8.38 -12.62 8.66
CA TRP A 11 -7.67 -11.69 7.80
C TRP A 11 -8.61 -10.96 6.84
N LYS A 12 -9.51 -11.66 6.15
CA LYS A 12 -10.52 -11.03 5.26
C LYS A 12 -11.39 -10.04 6.04
N GLN A 13 -11.88 -10.39 7.21
CA GLN A 13 -12.66 -9.50 8.07
C GLN A 13 -11.90 -8.24 8.47
N SER A 14 -10.59 -8.35 8.74
CA SER A 14 -9.76 -7.18 9.05
C SER A 14 -9.64 -6.17 7.89
N LEU A 15 -9.96 -6.60 6.67
CA LEU A 15 -9.92 -5.76 5.47
C LEU A 15 -11.26 -5.11 5.12
N GLU A 16 -12.37 -5.58 5.69
CA GLU A 16 -13.72 -5.03 5.40
C GLU A 16 -13.83 -3.53 5.71
N LYS A 17 -13.07 -3.05 6.69
CA LYS A 17 -13.01 -1.63 7.06
C LYS A 17 -12.06 -0.79 6.19
N LYS A 18 -11.29 -1.41 5.31
CA LYS A 18 -10.34 -0.72 4.43
C LYS A 18 -11.00 -0.38 3.11
N SER A 19 -10.89 0.88 2.70
CA SER A 19 -11.38 1.31 1.39
C SER A 19 -10.55 0.70 0.27
N ASN A 20 -11.20 0.23 -0.76
CA ASN A 20 -10.59 -0.12 -2.03
C ASN A 20 -10.78 1.02 -3.03
N ARG A 21 -9.92 1.08 -4.05
CA ARG A 21 -10.11 1.95 -5.19
C ARG A 21 -11.40 1.55 -5.94
N ASN A 22 -12.09 2.52 -6.49
CA ASN A 22 -13.23 2.27 -7.38
C ASN A 22 -12.72 1.75 -8.73
N TYR A 23 -12.43 0.45 -8.80
CA TYR A 23 -11.88 -0.22 -9.97
C TYR A 23 -12.36 -1.66 -10.03
N SER A 24 -12.61 -2.16 -11.24
CA SER A 24 -12.95 -3.58 -11.48
C SER A 24 -11.67 -4.42 -11.55
N PHE A 25 -11.51 -5.34 -10.60
CA PHE A 25 -10.34 -6.21 -10.53
C PHE A 25 -10.58 -7.51 -11.32
N LYS A 26 -10.51 -7.40 -12.64
CA LYS A 26 -10.72 -8.51 -13.57
C LYS A 26 -9.53 -8.68 -14.51
N THR A 27 -9.39 -9.87 -15.05
CA THR A 27 -8.46 -10.14 -16.16
C THR A 27 -8.98 -9.53 -17.46
N VAL A 28 -8.13 -9.50 -18.49
CA VAL A 28 -8.53 -9.08 -19.85
C VAL A 28 -9.66 -9.97 -20.41
N SER A 29 -9.74 -11.22 -19.96
CA SER A 29 -10.79 -12.18 -20.36
C SER A 29 -12.02 -12.14 -19.42
N ASP A 30 -12.19 -11.06 -18.67
CA ASP A 30 -13.33 -10.80 -17.78
C ASP A 30 -13.50 -11.76 -16.58
N TYR A 31 -12.46 -12.51 -16.22
CA TYR A 31 -12.46 -13.31 -14.99
C TYR A 31 -12.13 -12.46 -13.78
N ASP A 32 -12.87 -12.64 -12.69
CA ASP A 32 -12.59 -11.98 -11.43
C ASP A 32 -11.25 -12.43 -10.85
N VAL A 33 -10.46 -11.46 -10.36
CA VAL A 33 -9.19 -11.73 -9.68
C VAL A 33 -9.43 -11.72 -8.18
N ASP A 34 -9.10 -12.83 -7.51
CA ASP A 34 -9.21 -12.90 -6.06
C ASP A 34 -8.25 -11.96 -5.33
N LEU A 35 -8.64 -11.56 -4.13
CA LEU A 35 -7.81 -10.70 -3.29
C LEU A 35 -6.49 -11.38 -2.89
N LEU A 36 -6.49 -12.69 -2.77
CA LEU A 36 -5.34 -13.48 -2.35
C LEU A 36 -5.42 -14.89 -2.93
N TYR A 37 -4.35 -15.32 -3.56
CA TYR A 37 -4.12 -16.72 -3.93
C TYR A 37 -3.19 -17.36 -2.90
N TYR A 38 -3.57 -18.52 -2.39
CA TYR A 38 -2.85 -19.25 -1.37
C TYR A 38 -3.01 -20.76 -1.59
N PRO A 39 -2.10 -21.62 -1.12
CA PRO A 39 -2.22 -23.06 -1.28
C PRO A 39 -3.31 -23.64 -0.37
N ASP A 40 -4.14 -24.54 -0.89
CA ASP A 40 -5.23 -25.18 -0.14
C ASP A 40 -4.74 -26.05 1.03
N LYS A 41 -3.56 -26.64 0.88
CA LYS A 41 -2.97 -27.57 1.84
C LYS A 41 -1.54 -27.16 2.17
N SER A 42 -1.38 -26.24 3.10
CA SER A 42 -0.06 -25.91 3.64
C SER A 42 -0.14 -25.63 5.13
N ASN A 43 0.53 -26.46 5.91
CA ASN A 43 0.62 -26.25 7.36
C ASN A 43 1.61 -25.14 7.72
N THR A 44 2.53 -24.80 6.83
CA THR A 44 3.63 -23.84 7.07
C THR A 44 3.40 -22.47 6.43
N TYR A 45 2.33 -22.30 5.66
CA TYR A 45 2.07 -21.03 4.94
C TYR A 45 2.02 -19.84 5.89
N ILE A 46 1.26 -19.95 6.98
CA ILE A 46 1.09 -18.85 7.94
C ILE A 46 2.42 -18.51 8.64
N GLU A 47 3.19 -19.53 8.99
CA GLU A 47 4.45 -19.36 9.74
C GLU A 47 5.58 -18.80 8.87
N LYS A 48 5.65 -19.23 7.61
CA LYS A 48 6.73 -18.81 6.69
C LYS A 48 6.44 -17.56 5.89
N LEU A 49 5.19 -17.38 5.46
CA LEU A 49 4.80 -16.30 4.57
C LEU A 49 3.88 -15.28 5.21
N GLY A 50 2.93 -15.72 6.04
CA GLY A 50 1.88 -14.86 6.56
C GLY A 50 0.90 -14.36 5.48
N PHE A 51 -0.11 -13.60 5.90
CA PHE A 51 -1.00 -12.90 4.99
C PHE A 51 -0.49 -11.49 4.70
N PRO A 52 -0.87 -10.88 3.56
CA PRO A 52 -0.52 -9.49 3.27
C PRO A 52 -0.91 -8.57 4.44
N GLY A 53 0.00 -7.68 4.82
CA GLY A 53 -0.19 -6.78 5.95
C GLY A 53 0.01 -7.37 7.34
N GLN A 54 0.48 -8.62 7.43
CA GLN A 54 0.81 -9.31 8.67
C GLN A 54 2.27 -9.77 8.67
N TYR A 55 2.84 -9.90 9.87
CA TYR A 55 4.17 -10.47 10.05
C TYR A 55 4.28 -11.87 9.42
N PRO A 56 5.37 -12.20 8.74
CA PRO A 56 6.63 -11.48 8.55
C PRO A 56 6.66 -10.46 7.38
N PHE A 57 5.52 -10.02 6.87
CA PHE A 57 5.35 -9.01 5.80
C PHE A 57 5.94 -9.38 4.45
N THR A 58 6.19 -10.65 4.20
CA THR A 58 6.75 -11.17 2.95
C THR A 58 5.88 -10.84 1.73
N ARG A 59 4.59 -10.65 1.94
CA ARG A 59 3.61 -10.30 0.91
C ARG A 59 3.15 -8.84 1.00
N GLY A 60 3.97 -7.97 1.56
CA GLY A 60 3.75 -6.53 1.67
C GLY A 60 3.12 -6.08 2.99
N VAL A 61 3.29 -4.78 3.28
CA VAL A 61 2.90 -4.15 4.55
C VAL A 61 1.41 -3.80 4.61
N HIS A 62 0.70 -3.82 3.50
CA HIS A 62 -0.73 -3.51 3.43
C HIS A 62 -1.54 -4.71 3.01
N GLY A 63 -2.63 -5.01 3.72
CA GLY A 63 -3.45 -6.18 3.46
C GLY A 63 -4.14 -6.17 2.08
N ASN A 64 -4.61 -5.02 1.62
CA ASN A 64 -5.26 -4.87 0.32
C ASN A 64 -4.35 -4.32 -0.79
N LEU A 65 -3.06 -4.02 -0.49
CA LEU A 65 -2.04 -3.58 -1.44
C LEU A 65 -2.58 -2.58 -2.48
N TYR A 66 -2.37 -2.85 -3.77
CA TYR A 66 -2.78 -1.98 -4.87
C TYR A 66 -4.30 -1.92 -5.10
N ARG A 67 -5.10 -2.72 -4.43
CA ARG A 67 -6.56 -2.54 -4.40
C ARG A 67 -6.96 -1.34 -3.56
N GLY A 68 -6.20 -1.02 -2.50
CA GLY A 68 -6.41 0.17 -1.69
C GLY A 68 -5.82 1.43 -2.32
N LYS A 69 -4.51 1.39 -2.60
CA LYS A 69 -3.77 2.50 -3.23
C LYS A 69 -2.74 1.94 -4.20
N LEU A 70 -2.46 2.70 -5.25
CA LEU A 70 -1.28 2.51 -6.08
C LEU A 70 -0.02 2.90 -5.28
N TRP A 71 1.15 2.76 -5.89
CA TRP A 71 2.41 3.25 -5.31
C TRP A 71 2.32 4.74 -5.01
N THR A 72 3.08 5.20 -4.04
CA THR A 72 3.23 6.61 -3.74
C THR A 72 4.15 7.24 -4.79
N MET A 73 3.61 8.21 -5.55
CA MET A 73 4.43 9.08 -6.39
C MET A 73 4.86 10.29 -5.57
N ARG A 74 6.17 10.51 -5.48
CA ARG A 74 6.75 11.51 -4.59
C ARG A 74 7.96 12.16 -5.25
N GLN A 75 7.94 13.49 -5.34
CA GLN A 75 9.09 14.28 -5.75
C GLN A 75 9.71 14.96 -4.53
N PHE A 76 11.03 15.03 -4.53
CA PHE A 76 11.81 15.79 -3.58
C PHE A 76 11.78 17.25 -4.01
N ALA A 77 11.30 18.13 -3.14
CA ALA A 77 11.18 19.56 -3.44
C ALA A 77 11.48 20.41 -2.19
N GLY A 78 12.15 21.53 -2.43
CA GLY A 78 12.49 22.54 -1.45
C GLY A 78 13.53 23.45 -2.05
N PHE A 79 13.16 24.73 -2.30
CA PHE A 79 14.01 25.74 -2.89
C PHE A 79 13.47 27.14 -2.55
N GLY A 80 14.35 28.05 -2.29
CA GLY A 80 13.96 29.44 -1.95
C GLY A 80 13.30 29.51 -0.56
N SER A 81 12.13 30.09 -0.49
CA SER A 81 11.38 30.27 0.76
C SER A 81 10.44 29.10 1.07
N PRO A 82 9.96 28.99 2.33
CA PRO A 82 8.91 28.02 2.69
C PRO A 82 7.62 28.23 1.90
N GLU A 83 7.28 29.47 1.58
CA GLU A 83 6.09 29.84 0.80
C GLU A 83 6.18 29.30 -0.63
N GLU A 84 7.31 29.49 -1.31
CA GLU A 84 7.55 28.98 -2.66
C GLU A 84 7.52 27.44 -2.69
N THR A 85 8.12 26.81 -1.69
CA THR A 85 8.08 25.35 -1.52
C THR A 85 6.65 24.85 -1.34
N ASN A 86 5.82 25.54 -0.53
CA ASN A 86 4.43 25.20 -0.32
C ASN A 86 3.60 25.35 -1.61
N GLU A 87 3.81 26.38 -2.40
CA GLU A 87 3.17 26.54 -3.71
C GLU A 87 3.56 25.40 -4.66
N ARG A 88 4.83 25.02 -4.68
CA ARG A 88 5.31 23.88 -5.45
C ARG A 88 4.64 22.57 -5.02
N PHE A 89 4.50 22.33 -3.74
CA PHE A 89 3.80 21.15 -3.23
C PHE A 89 2.33 21.12 -3.60
N LYS A 90 1.63 22.24 -3.51
CA LYS A 90 0.23 22.35 -3.95
C LYS A 90 0.09 22.05 -5.45
N PHE A 91 0.99 22.56 -6.26
CA PHE A 91 1.04 22.26 -7.69
C PHE A 91 1.24 20.76 -7.93
N LEU A 92 2.24 20.13 -7.30
CA LEU A 92 2.53 18.71 -7.47
C LEU A 92 1.35 17.81 -7.06
N LEU A 93 0.66 18.14 -5.96
CA LEU A 93 -0.55 17.41 -5.54
C LEU A 93 -1.67 17.55 -6.56
N LYS A 94 -1.86 18.74 -7.15
CA LYS A 94 -2.85 18.99 -8.20
C LYS A 94 -2.55 18.17 -9.46
N GLU A 95 -1.28 17.98 -9.79
CA GLU A 95 -0.81 17.16 -10.93
C GLU A 95 -0.80 15.65 -10.62
N GLY A 96 -1.37 15.22 -9.48
CA GLY A 96 -1.58 13.80 -9.15
C GLY A 96 -0.48 13.15 -8.32
N GLN A 97 0.45 13.91 -7.78
CA GLN A 97 1.41 13.39 -6.81
C GLN A 97 0.70 12.95 -5.53
N THR A 98 1.13 11.85 -4.95
CA THR A 98 0.45 11.21 -3.81
C THR A 98 1.25 11.22 -2.51
N GLY A 99 2.43 11.83 -2.53
CA GLY A 99 3.28 12.00 -1.36
C GLY A 99 4.21 13.20 -1.52
N LEU A 100 4.72 13.70 -0.42
CA LEU A 100 5.61 14.84 -0.37
C LEU A 100 6.93 14.46 0.29
N SER A 101 8.05 15.00 -0.22
CA SER A 101 9.37 14.93 0.41
C SER A 101 9.99 16.31 0.40
N VAL A 102 10.36 16.79 1.57
CA VAL A 102 10.95 18.12 1.76
C VAL A 102 12.45 18.05 1.61
N ALA A 103 13.01 18.94 0.77
CA ALA A 103 14.43 19.28 0.79
C ALA A 103 14.64 20.40 1.81
N PHE A 104 15.28 20.05 2.91
CA PHE A 104 15.61 21.03 3.95
C PHE A 104 16.84 21.88 3.57
N ASP A 105 17.02 22.99 4.29
CA ASP A 105 18.20 23.83 4.22
C ASP A 105 19.46 23.07 4.66
N MET A 106 20.62 23.52 4.22
CA MET A 106 21.89 22.85 4.50
C MET A 106 22.19 22.71 5.99
N PRO A 107 21.99 23.73 6.86
CA PRO A 107 22.17 23.58 8.29
C PRO A 107 21.35 22.44 8.89
N THR A 108 20.08 22.32 8.53
CA THR A 108 19.21 21.23 9.00
C THR A 108 19.67 19.85 8.50
N LEU A 109 20.17 19.75 7.26
CA LEU A 109 20.70 18.51 6.70
C LEU A 109 22.01 18.06 7.34
N MET A 110 22.81 19.00 7.79
CA MET A 110 24.13 18.73 8.37
C MET A 110 24.10 18.45 9.89
N GLY A 111 23.01 18.76 10.56
CA GLY A 111 22.80 18.54 12.01
C GLY A 111 23.14 19.77 12.84
#